data_c7300261709205872a017454f1894978
#
_entry.id   c7300261709205872a017454f1894978
#
_cell.length_a   1.000
_cell.length_b   1.000
_cell.length_c   1.000
_cell.angle_alpha   90.00
_cell.angle_beta   90.00
_cell.angle_gamma   90.00
#
_symmetry.space_group_name_H-M   'P 1'
#
loop_
_entity.id
_entity.type
_entity.pdbx_description
1 polymer ?
#
loop_
_entity_poly.entity_id
_entity_poly.type
_entity_poly.pdbx_seq_one_letter_code
_entity_poly.pdbx_strand_id
1 'polypeptide(L)'
;MRSDASDDIEKNEQNKHRTTTRHHNKTSQKEETTPMALNIYYDKDADLGRLEGKTVAIIGYGSQGHAHAQNLHASGVKVIVGLRKDSASWSKAEGAGLEVATVADAASRSEIIMLTLPDELAADVYASEVAANLEAGNYLCVAHGFNLHFGAIEPPENVGVFMVAPKGPGHTVRDHYEAGKGVPCLVAVQQDPTGDTLQIALAYASAIGGGRAGIIETTFKEETETDLFGEQAVLCGGMTALMKAGFETLVEAGYAPEMAYFECIHEVKLIVDLIYQDGIANMRYSVSNTAEYGDFVSGPRVIDADTKARMKDILTDIQTGEFAKRFILENKSGGIAFKAMRRHAAEHQIEEVGARLRGLMPWLKERQLVDRAKN
;
A
#
# COMPACT_ATOMS: atom_id res chain seq x y z
N MET A 1 -29.72 -65.09 47.24
CA MET A 1 -29.20 -66.47 47.01
C MET A 1 -28.09 -66.28 45.99
N ARG A 2 -26.88 -66.23 46.43
CA ARG A 2 -25.82 -67.28 46.29
C ARG A 2 -25.44 -67.46 44.83
N SER A 3 -24.20 -67.41 44.35
CA SER A 3 -22.84 -67.48 44.93
C SER A 3 -21.89 -67.46 43.72
N ASP A 4 -20.82 -66.72 43.74
CA ASP A 4 -19.43 -67.25 43.84
C ASP A 4 -19.05 -68.30 42.77
N ALA A 5 -17.99 -68.27 42.17
CA ALA A 5 -16.56 -68.08 42.47
C ALA A 5 -15.84 -68.38 41.15
N SER A 6 -14.82 -67.66 40.87
CA SER A 6 -13.41 -67.96 41.11
C SER A 6 -12.68 -68.81 40.06
N ASP A 7 -11.62 -68.23 39.61
CA ASP A 7 -10.25 -68.74 39.49
C ASP A 7 -9.92 -69.73 38.36
N ASP A 8 -8.97 -69.47 37.67
CA ASP A 8 -7.56 -69.54 37.73
C ASP A 8 -6.84 -70.15 36.51
N ILE A 9 -5.68 -69.59 36.20
CA ILE A 9 -4.45 -70.29 35.78
C ILE A 9 -4.35 -70.75 34.28
N GLU A 10 -3.38 -70.44 33.56
CA GLU A 10 -1.98 -70.18 33.50
C GLU A 10 -1.45 -70.20 32.05
N LYS A 11 -0.51 -69.34 31.80
CA LYS A 11 0.71 -69.48 30.95
C LYS A 11 0.69 -70.38 29.71
N ASN A 12 1.08 -69.81 28.56
CA ASN A 12 2.41 -70.07 27.98
C ASN A 12 2.65 -69.31 26.66
N GLU A 13 3.64 -68.48 26.67
CA GLU A 13 4.87 -68.43 25.86
C GLU A 13 4.78 -68.37 24.35
N GLN A 14 5.43 -67.32 23.92
CA GLN A 14 6.48 -67.21 22.89
C GLN A 14 6.14 -66.71 21.50
N ASN A 15 6.53 -65.48 21.31
CA ASN A 15 7.58 -65.09 20.37
C ASN A 15 7.21 -64.61 18.95
N LYS A 16 7.73 -63.40 18.70
CA LYS A 16 8.19 -62.85 17.42
C LYS A 16 7.16 -62.10 16.53
N HIS A 17 7.08 -60.81 16.59
CA HIS A 17 7.82 -59.91 15.69
C HIS A 17 7.58 -58.46 16.11
N ARG A 18 8.66 -57.83 16.62
CA ARG A 18 8.77 -56.38 16.81
C ARG A 18 8.91 -55.75 15.43
N THR A 19 7.88 -55.03 14.98
CA THR A 19 8.01 -54.02 13.96
C THR A 19 7.86 -52.68 14.65
N THR A 20 8.99 -52.04 14.89
CA THR A 20 9.12 -50.71 15.45
C THR A 20 8.69 -49.69 14.37
N THR A 21 7.48 -49.22 14.44
CA THR A 21 7.06 -48.02 13.70
C THR A 21 7.59 -46.78 14.47
N ARG A 22 8.69 -46.23 13.98
CA ARG A 22 9.20 -44.91 14.44
C ARG A 22 8.20 -43.88 13.94
N HIS A 23 7.34 -43.38 14.82
CA HIS A 23 6.68 -42.10 14.63
C HIS A 23 7.76 -40.99 14.67
N HIS A 24 8.09 -40.47 13.50
CA HIS A 24 8.80 -39.20 13.41
C HIS A 24 7.82 -38.10 13.80
N ASN A 25 7.90 -37.67 15.05
CA ASN A 25 7.31 -36.44 15.51
C ASN A 25 8.12 -35.30 14.87
N LYS A 26 7.67 -34.80 13.71
CA LYS A 26 8.15 -33.52 13.18
C LYS A 26 7.51 -32.42 14.03
N THR A 27 8.13 -32.06 15.12
CA THR A 27 7.97 -30.77 15.76
C THR A 27 8.40 -29.73 14.74
N SER A 28 7.43 -29.05 14.12
CA SER A 28 7.68 -27.82 13.38
C SER A 28 8.20 -26.80 14.39
N GLN A 29 9.50 -26.60 14.40
CA GLN A 29 10.08 -25.40 15.03
C GLN A 29 9.48 -24.21 14.29
N LYS A 30 8.59 -23.48 14.94
CA LYS A 30 8.31 -22.09 14.56
C LYS A 30 9.65 -21.39 14.75
N GLU A 31 10.27 -20.97 13.65
CA GLU A 31 11.31 -19.96 13.71
C GLU A 31 10.68 -18.73 14.38
N GLU A 32 11.09 -18.47 15.61
CA GLU A 32 10.86 -17.17 16.26
C GLU A 32 11.68 -16.16 15.47
N THR A 33 11.06 -15.52 14.49
CA THR A 33 11.63 -14.35 13.84
C THR A 33 11.70 -13.25 14.88
N THR A 34 12.86 -13.07 15.47
CA THR A 34 13.17 -11.85 16.25
C THR A 34 12.90 -10.66 15.32
N PRO A 35 12.06 -9.69 15.71
CA PRO A 35 11.84 -8.50 14.89
C PRO A 35 13.19 -7.85 14.64
N MET A 36 13.58 -7.67 13.37
CA MET A 36 14.78 -6.89 13.05
C MET A 36 14.57 -5.47 13.59
N ALA A 37 15.61 -4.92 14.22
CA ALA A 37 15.61 -3.53 14.64
C ALA A 37 15.34 -2.66 13.40
N LEU A 38 14.33 -1.78 13.49
CA LEU A 38 13.92 -0.94 12.38
C LEU A 38 14.99 0.13 12.14
N ASN A 39 15.61 0.14 10.97
CA ASN A 39 16.53 1.21 10.58
C ASN A 39 15.70 2.40 10.10
N ILE A 40 15.88 3.55 10.75
CA ILE A 40 15.20 4.80 10.40
C ILE A 40 16.26 5.85 10.10
N TYR A 41 16.17 6.45 8.93
CA TYR A 41 17.06 7.50 8.44
C TYR A 41 16.31 8.83 8.34
N TYR A 42 17.06 9.93 8.45
CA TYR A 42 16.58 11.30 8.31
C TYR A 42 17.44 12.06 7.29
N ASP A 43 17.09 13.32 6.99
CA ASP A 43 17.86 14.16 6.05
C ASP A 43 19.37 14.20 6.35
N LYS A 44 19.76 14.16 7.61
CA LYS A 44 21.18 14.13 8.04
C LYS A 44 21.92 12.84 7.66
N ASP A 45 21.18 11.76 7.40
CA ASP A 45 21.71 10.43 7.08
C ASP A 45 21.71 10.19 5.55
N ALA A 46 21.15 11.14 4.78
CA ALA A 46 21.02 11.08 3.33
C ALA A 46 21.92 12.15 2.67
N ASP A 47 22.76 11.72 1.74
CA ASP A 47 23.65 12.60 0.97
C ASP A 47 23.01 12.93 -0.38
N LEU A 48 22.41 14.12 -0.52
CA LEU A 48 21.82 14.59 -1.78
C LEU A 48 22.85 14.73 -2.91
N GLY A 49 24.14 14.88 -2.60
CA GLY A 49 25.23 14.89 -3.59
C GLY A 49 25.28 13.62 -4.43
N ARG A 50 24.71 12.51 -3.96
CA ARG A 50 24.58 11.27 -4.75
C ARG A 50 23.69 11.42 -5.99
N LEU A 51 22.84 12.45 -6.04
CA LEU A 51 21.99 12.77 -7.20
C LEU A 51 22.60 13.84 -8.11
N GLU A 52 23.73 14.47 -7.72
CA GLU A 52 24.39 15.47 -8.56
C GLU A 52 24.87 14.86 -9.87
N GLY A 53 24.59 15.56 -10.97
CA GLY A 53 24.94 15.12 -12.32
C GLY A 53 24.05 13.98 -12.88
N LYS A 54 23.16 13.43 -12.07
CA LYS A 54 22.20 12.39 -12.53
C LYS A 54 20.90 13.03 -13.00
N THR A 55 20.32 12.45 -14.03
CA THR A 55 18.95 12.76 -14.48
C THR A 55 18.00 11.68 -13.97
N VAL A 56 16.85 12.08 -13.47
CA VAL A 56 15.78 11.18 -13.02
C VAL A 56 14.63 11.22 -14.02
N ALA A 57 14.35 10.09 -14.67
CA ALA A 57 13.11 9.92 -15.44
C ALA A 57 11.98 9.52 -14.50
N ILE A 58 10.87 10.25 -14.53
CA ILE A 58 9.62 9.88 -13.88
C ILE A 58 8.65 9.38 -14.95
N ILE A 59 8.46 8.06 -15.00
CA ILE A 59 7.59 7.43 -16.00
C ILE A 59 6.15 7.37 -15.46
N GLY A 60 5.31 8.26 -16.01
CA GLY A 60 3.97 8.52 -15.51
C GLY A 60 3.87 9.80 -14.69
N TYR A 61 2.70 10.45 -14.72
CA TYR A 61 2.43 11.71 -13.99
C TYR A 61 1.06 11.65 -13.33
N GLY A 62 0.82 10.54 -12.63
CA GLY A 62 -0.35 10.31 -11.79
C GLY A 62 -0.13 10.82 -10.36
N SER A 63 -0.83 10.22 -9.39
CA SER A 63 -0.81 10.64 -7.98
C SER A 63 0.61 10.72 -7.40
N GLN A 64 1.42 9.66 -7.53
CA GLN A 64 2.81 9.69 -7.04
C GLN A 64 3.74 10.42 -8.00
N GLY A 65 3.58 10.19 -9.32
CA GLY A 65 4.51 10.72 -10.31
C GLY A 65 4.63 12.25 -10.30
N HIS A 66 3.50 12.98 -10.16
CA HIS A 66 3.56 14.43 -10.08
C HIS A 66 4.28 14.93 -8.82
N ALA A 67 4.05 14.28 -7.67
CA ALA A 67 4.68 14.66 -6.42
C ALA A 67 6.19 14.38 -6.44
N HIS A 68 6.60 13.19 -6.89
CA HIS A 68 8.01 12.84 -7.03
C HIS A 68 8.72 13.79 -7.99
N ALA A 69 8.17 14.03 -9.19
CA ALA A 69 8.77 14.90 -10.19
C ALA A 69 8.95 16.34 -9.67
N GLN A 70 7.90 16.93 -9.10
CA GLN A 70 7.95 18.29 -8.61
C GLN A 70 8.85 18.46 -7.38
N ASN A 71 8.85 17.50 -6.45
CA ASN A 71 9.67 17.58 -5.24
C ASN A 71 11.15 17.40 -5.57
N LEU A 72 11.51 16.44 -6.45
CA LEU A 72 12.88 16.27 -6.97
C LEU A 72 13.36 17.54 -7.66
N HIS A 73 12.55 18.09 -8.55
CA HIS A 73 12.89 19.34 -9.27
C HIS A 73 13.09 20.51 -8.30
N ALA A 74 12.20 20.65 -7.31
CA ALA A 74 12.32 21.68 -6.28
C ALA A 74 13.55 21.48 -5.36
N SER A 75 14.06 20.25 -5.26
CA SER A 75 15.31 19.92 -4.56
C SER A 75 16.57 20.06 -5.44
N GLY A 76 16.42 20.59 -6.67
CA GLY A 76 17.55 20.84 -7.59
C GLY A 76 17.98 19.64 -8.43
N VAL A 77 17.24 18.54 -8.40
CA VAL A 77 17.51 17.34 -9.23
C VAL A 77 16.99 17.57 -10.64
N LYS A 78 17.76 17.16 -11.65
CA LYS A 78 17.31 17.18 -13.05
C LYS A 78 16.28 16.09 -13.28
N VAL A 79 15.07 16.50 -13.70
CA VAL A 79 13.94 15.59 -13.92
C VAL A 79 13.45 15.66 -15.35
N ILE A 80 13.15 14.49 -15.93
CA ILE A 80 12.42 14.35 -17.20
C ILE A 80 11.19 13.49 -16.94
N VAL A 81 10.00 14.00 -17.29
CA VAL A 81 8.75 13.24 -17.17
C VAL A 81 8.53 12.46 -18.46
N GLY A 82 8.47 11.13 -18.36
CA GLY A 82 8.22 10.23 -19.48
C GLY A 82 6.74 9.93 -19.64
N LEU A 83 6.13 10.36 -20.75
CA LEU A 83 4.71 10.19 -21.04
C LEU A 83 4.46 9.75 -22.49
N ARG A 84 3.28 9.18 -22.75
CA ARG A 84 2.79 9.01 -24.11
C ARG A 84 2.45 10.40 -24.70
N LYS A 85 2.67 10.57 -26.01
CA LYS A 85 2.44 11.87 -26.71
C LYS A 85 1.01 12.38 -26.60
N ASP A 86 0.04 11.49 -26.46
CA ASP A 86 -1.40 11.78 -26.32
C ASP A 86 -1.88 11.86 -24.86
N SER A 87 -0.96 11.83 -23.91
CA SER A 87 -1.28 11.88 -22.48
C SER A 87 -1.86 13.23 -22.08
N ALA A 88 -3.03 13.22 -21.43
CA ALA A 88 -3.62 14.42 -20.84
C ALA A 88 -2.74 15.05 -19.75
N SER A 89 -1.78 14.32 -19.21
CA SER A 89 -0.82 14.81 -18.21
C SER A 89 0.38 15.55 -18.83
N TRP A 90 0.54 15.53 -20.16
CA TRP A 90 1.67 16.18 -20.84
C TRP A 90 1.71 17.69 -20.51
N SER A 91 0.62 18.39 -20.84
CA SER A 91 0.52 19.83 -20.57
C SER A 91 0.53 20.19 -19.09
N LYS A 92 0.10 19.28 -18.21
CA LYS A 92 0.16 19.49 -16.76
C LYS A 92 1.60 19.49 -16.26
N ALA A 93 2.43 18.55 -16.73
CA ALA A 93 3.83 18.46 -16.36
C ALA A 93 4.64 19.63 -16.92
N GLU A 94 4.41 20.03 -18.19
CA GLU A 94 5.00 21.24 -18.77
C GLU A 94 4.59 22.51 -18.03
N GLY A 95 3.29 22.60 -17.64
CA GLY A 95 2.77 23.73 -16.85
C GLY A 95 3.35 23.82 -15.44
N ALA A 96 3.87 22.71 -14.90
CA ALA A 96 4.64 22.68 -13.65
C ALA A 96 6.14 23.01 -13.83
N GLY A 97 6.58 23.38 -15.04
CA GLY A 97 7.96 23.74 -15.35
C GLY A 97 8.91 22.54 -15.55
N LEU A 98 8.35 21.35 -15.77
CA LEU A 98 9.13 20.14 -15.96
C LEU A 98 9.41 19.86 -17.45
N GLU A 99 10.56 19.28 -17.75
CA GLU A 99 10.85 18.72 -19.07
C GLU A 99 10.00 17.46 -19.28
N VAL A 100 9.34 17.36 -20.45
CA VAL A 100 8.50 16.20 -20.80
C VAL A 100 9.01 15.58 -22.09
N ALA A 101 9.08 14.26 -22.11
CA ALA A 101 9.55 13.48 -23.25
C ALA A 101 8.67 12.22 -23.42
N THR A 102 8.90 11.44 -24.49
CA THR A 102 8.33 10.09 -24.57
C THR A 102 9.00 9.19 -23.53
N VAL A 103 8.34 8.09 -23.16
CA VAL A 103 8.86 7.16 -22.17
C VAL A 103 10.26 6.66 -22.56
N ALA A 104 10.44 6.20 -23.81
CA ALA A 104 11.73 5.72 -24.29
C ALA A 104 12.81 6.81 -24.31
N ASP A 105 12.47 8.04 -24.73
CA ASP A 105 13.41 9.17 -24.74
C ASP A 105 13.80 9.58 -23.30
N ALA A 106 12.85 9.65 -22.39
CA ALA A 106 13.14 9.94 -20.99
C ALA A 106 14.03 8.87 -20.35
N ALA A 107 13.73 7.59 -20.59
CA ALA A 107 14.52 6.47 -20.07
C ALA A 107 15.95 6.47 -20.61
N SER A 108 16.15 6.68 -21.93
CA SER A 108 17.47 6.67 -22.55
C SER A 108 18.40 7.81 -22.15
N ARG A 109 17.85 8.87 -21.54
CA ARG A 109 18.57 10.08 -21.13
C ARG A 109 18.75 10.19 -19.62
N SER A 110 18.46 9.13 -18.89
CA SER A 110 18.40 9.17 -17.42
C SER A 110 19.16 8.02 -16.77
N GLU A 111 19.85 8.29 -15.69
CA GLU A 111 20.55 7.30 -14.88
C GLU A 111 19.62 6.62 -13.87
N ILE A 112 18.53 7.30 -13.44
CA ILE A 112 17.53 6.79 -12.50
C ILE A 112 16.17 6.82 -13.17
N ILE A 113 15.51 5.69 -13.27
CA ILE A 113 14.19 5.53 -13.91
C ILE A 113 13.17 5.13 -12.85
N MET A 114 12.28 6.05 -12.48
CA MET A 114 11.20 5.82 -11.53
C MET A 114 9.91 5.48 -12.27
N LEU A 115 9.38 4.28 -12.05
CA LEU A 115 8.08 3.87 -12.57
C LEU A 115 6.96 4.28 -11.60
N THR A 116 6.08 5.17 -12.05
CA THR A 116 4.88 5.62 -11.32
C THR A 116 3.62 5.44 -12.16
N LEU A 117 3.62 4.40 -12.97
CA LEU A 117 2.50 3.96 -13.80
C LEU A 117 1.51 3.15 -12.95
N PRO A 118 0.23 3.03 -13.38
CA PRO A 118 -0.66 2.02 -12.85
C PRO A 118 -0.06 0.62 -12.98
N ASP A 119 -0.19 -0.21 -11.93
CA ASP A 119 0.49 -1.51 -11.85
C ASP A 119 0.17 -2.43 -13.03
N GLU A 120 -1.08 -2.39 -13.51
CA GLU A 120 -1.54 -3.17 -14.66
C GLU A 120 -0.91 -2.78 -15.99
N LEU A 121 -0.29 -1.61 -16.07
CA LEU A 121 0.36 -1.09 -17.30
C LEU A 121 1.87 -1.09 -17.19
N ALA A 122 2.42 -1.13 -15.97
CA ALA A 122 3.83 -0.90 -15.73
C ALA A 122 4.72 -1.95 -16.41
N ALA A 123 4.34 -3.23 -16.37
CA ALA A 123 5.13 -4.30 -16.99
C ALA A 123 5.18 -4.18 -18.53
N ASP A 124 4.07 -3.86 -19.19
CA ASP A 124 4.01 -3.71 -20.64
C ASP A 124 4.81 -2.49 -21.11
N VAL A 125 4.74 -1.37 -20.40
CA VAL A 125 5.51 -0.15 -20.71
C VAL A 125 7.01 -0.38 -20.42
N TYR A 126 7.33 -1.04 -19.31
CA TYR A 126 8.71 -1.42 -19.01
C TYR A 126 9.33 -2.25 -20.13
N ALA A 127 8.65 -3.30 -20.55
CA ALA A 127 9.16 -4.20 -21.59
C ALA A 127 9.32 -3.52 -22.96
N SER A 128 8.38 -2.62 -23.32
CA SER A 128 8.38 -1.99 -24.64
C SER A 128 9.23 -0.73 -24.75
N GLU A 129 9.38 0.06 -23.69
CA GLU A 129 9.96 1.40 -23.79
C GLU A 129 11.11 1.67 -22.79
N VAL A 130 11.24 0.88 -21.70
CA VAL A 130 12.25 1.13 -20.67
C VAL A 130 13.39 0.12 -20.71
N ALA A 131 13.09 -1.17 -20.79
CA ALA A 131 14.08 -2.24 -20.64
C ALA A 131 15.28 -2.12 -21.58
N ALA A 132 15.04 -1.80 -22.86
CA ALA A 132 16.09 -1.64 -23.87
C ALA A 132 16.98 -0.40 -23.66
N ASN A 133 16.58 0.51 -22.80
CA ASN A 133 17.29 1.75 -22.48
C ASN A 133 18.03 1.71 -21.14
N LEU A 134 17.96 0.57 -20.41
CA LEU A 134 18.71 0.37 -19.18
C LEU A 134 20.14 -0.07 -19.47
N GLU A 135 21.10 0.66 -18.93
CA GLU A 135 22.52 0.36 -19.02
C GLU A 135 23.11 -0.07 -17.68
N ALA A 136 24.28 -0.70 -17.70
CA ALA A 136 25.00 -1.05 -16.48
C ALA A 136 25.27 0.19 -15.62
N GLY A 137 24.89 0.14 -14.35
CA GLY A 137 25.04 1.27 -13.42
C GLY A 137 23.85 2.23 -13.42
N ASN A 138 22.82 1.99 -14.24
CA ASN A 138 21.53 2.66 -14.07
C ASN A 138 20.78 2.11 -12.85
N TYR A 139 19.73 2.83 -12.45
CA TYR A 139 18.84 2.46 -11.36
C TYR A 139 17.40 2.43 -11.85
N LEU A 140 16.72 1.30 -11.63
CA LEU A 140 15.27 1.20 -11.75
C LEU A 140 14.64 1.34 -10.38
N CYS A 141 13.70 2.25 -10.25
CA CYS A 141 13.00 2.41 -8.99
C CYS A 141 11.49 2.47 -9.16
N VAL A 142 10.79 2.17 -8.08
CA VAL A 142 9.33 2.12 -8.01
C VAL A 142 8.83 2.79 -6.73
N ALA A 143 7.58 3.26 -6.75
CA ALA A 143 6.92 3.81 -5.58
C ALA A 143 6.12 2.75 -4.79
N HIS A 144 5.90 1.57 -5.36
CA HIS A 144 5.24 0.40 -4.79
C HIS A 144 5.81 -0.87 -5.43
N GLY A 145 5.97 -1.93 -4.63
CA GLY A 145 6.72 -3.11 -5.05
C GLY A 145 6.00 -4.11 -5.95
N PHE A 146 4.72 -3.92 -6.30
CA PHE A 146 3.84 -4.90 -6.95
C PHE A 146 4.51 -5.66 -8.11
N ASN A 147 4.93 -4.95 -9.14
CA ASN A 147 5.43 -5.57 -10.38
C ASN A 147 6.76 -6.29 -10.19
N LEU A 148 7.63 -5.82 -9.29
CA LEU A 148 8.91 -6.45 -8.98
C LEU A 148 8.73 -7.63 -8.03
N HIS A 149 7.91 -7.50 -7.00
CA HIS A 149 7.66 -8.55 -6.02
C HIS A 149 6.99 -9.78 -6.64
N PHE A 150 6.03 -9.57 -7.53
CA PHE A 150 5.32 -10.67 -8.22
C PHE A 150 5.97 -11.11 -9.54
N GLY A 151 7.18 -10.61 -9.86
CA GLY A 151 7.95 -11.04 -11.03
C GLY A 151 7.32 -10.65 -12.38
N ALA A 152 6.49 -9.61 -12.42
CA ALA A 152 5.96 -9.05 -13.67
C ALA A 152 6.98 -8.18 -14.37
N ILE A 153 7.96 -7.64 -13.65
CA ILE A 153 9.14 -6.92 -14.14
C ILE A 153 10.38 -7.60 -13.58
N GLU A 154 11.29 -8.00 -14.46
CA GLU A 154 12.59 -8.60 -14.13
C GLU A 154 13.70 -7.71 -14.73
N PRO A 155 14.32 -6.83 -13.92
CA PRO A 155 15.41 -5.98 -14.39
C PRO A 155 16.70 -6.76 -14.64
N PRO A 156 17.61 -6.28 -15.54
CA PRO A 156 18.94 -6.87 -15.70
C PRO A 156 19.75 -6.85 -14.39
N GLU A 157 20.57 -7.88 -14.14
CA GLU A 157 21.36 -8.04 -12.91
C GLU A 157 22.37 -6.90 -12.66
N ASN A 158 22.79 -6.19 -13.72
CA ASN A 158 23.75 -5.07 -13.66
C ASN A 158 23.10 -3.70 -13.41
N VAL A 159 21.80 -3.66 -13.08
CA VAL A 159 21.03 -2.45 -12.77
C VAL A 159 20.71 -2.44 -11.27
N GLY A 160 20.90 -1.30 -10.61
CA GLY A 160 20.44 -1.11 -9.23
C GLY A 160 18.92 -1.09 -9.17
N VAL A 161 18.31 -1.80 -8.22
CA VAL A 161 16.85 -1.83 -8.09
C VAL A 161 16.46 -1.46 -6.67
N PHE A 162 15.69 -0.38 -6.55
CA PHE A 162 15.22 0.08 -5.25
C PHE A 162 13.78 0.59 -5.30
N MET A 163 13.19 0.71 -4.13
CA MET A 163 11.87 1.28 -3.91
C MET A 163 11.97 2.49 -3.01
N VAL A 164 11.18 3.53 -3.31
CA VAL A 164 10.88 4.64 -2.42
C VAL A 164 9.37 4.83 -2.39
N ALA A 165 8.74 4.38 -1.32
CA ALA A 165 7.30 4.34 -1.15
C ALA A 165 6.84 5.33 -0.06
N PRO A 166 6.42 6.55 -0.42
CA PRO A 166 5.80 7.48 0.54
C PRO A 166 4.50 6.88 1.09
N LYS A 167 4.33 6.91 2.41
CA LYS A 167 3.11 6.39 3.07
C LYS A 167 2.02 7.46 3.15
N GLY A 168 1.53 7.82 1.98
CA GLY A 168 0.45 8.79 1.77
C GLY A 168 0.15 9.04 0.29
N PRO A 169 -1.05 9.53 -0.03
CA PRO A 169 -1.40 9.92 -1.39
C PRO A 169 -0.45 10.99 -1.95
N GLY A 170 -0.20 10.96 -3.25
CA GLY A 170 0.79 11.86 -3.88
C GLY A 170 0.52 13.35 -3.65
N HIS A 171 -0.75 13.80 -3.70
CA HIS A 171 -1.09 15.19 -3.39
C HIS A 171 -0.68 15.59 -1.95
N THR A 172 -0.82 14.69 -0.98
CA THR A 172 -0.36 14.92 0.40
C THR A 172 1.17 14.98 0.47
N VAL A 173 1.87 14.15 -0.31
CA VAL A 173 3.34 14.19 -0.42
C VAL A 173 3.81 15.56 -0.93
N ARG A 174 3.13 16.11 -1.95
CA ARG A 174 3.45 17.44 -2.49
C ARG A 174 3.12 18.55 -1.51
N ASP A 175 1.91 18.57 -0.94
CA ASP A 175 1.46 19.60 0.00
C ASP A 175 2.36 19.68 1.24
N HIS A 176 2.73 18.53 1.80
CA HIS A 176 3.64 18.50 2.96
C HIS A 176 5.04 19.00 2.60
N TYR A 177 5.53 18.63 1.40
CA TYR A 177 6.83 19.11 0.95
C TYR A 177 6.85 20.64 0.83
N GLU A 178 5.82 21.25 0.20
CA GLU A 178 5.69 22.71 0.06
C GLU A 178 5.56 23.42 1.41
N ALA A 179 4.89 22.77 2.38
CA ALA A 179 4.77 23.27 3.75
C ALA A 179 6.05 23.09 4.60
N GLY A 180 7.17 22.63 4.01
CA GLY A 180 8.41 22.33 4.74
C GLY A 180 8.34 21.07 5.63
N LYS A 181 7.28 20.29 5.50
CA LYS A 181 7.05 19.02 6.18
C LYS A 181 7.45 17.83 5.28
N GLY A 182 7.26 16.62 5.75
CA GLY A 182 7.46 15.40 4.98
C GLY A 182 6.36 14.37 5.22
N VAL A 183 6.30 13.39 4.36
CA VAL A 183 5.53 12.14 4.55
C VAL A 183 6.55 11.03 4.77
N PRO A 184 6.38 10.17 5.79
CA PRO A 184 7.28 9.03 5.99
C PRO A 184 7.39 8.18 4.72
N CYS A 185 8.61 7.76 4.38
CA CYS A 185 8.88 6.93 3.21
C CYS A 185 9.44 5.58 3.65
N LEU A 186 9.04 4.51 2.97
CA LEU A 186 9.74 3.24 3.04
C LEU A 186 10.79 3.19 1.94
N VAL A 187 11.97 2.60 2.22
CA VAL A 187 12.98 2.27 1.22
C VAL A 187 13.32 0.79 1.29
N ALA A 188 13.52 0.19 0.13
CA ALA A 188 14.00 -1.18 0.01
C ALA A 188 14.93 -1.31 -1.18
N VAL A 189 15.95 -2.18 -1.06
CA VAL A 189 16.87 -2.52 -2.14
C VAL A 189 16.64 -3.97 -2.53
N GLN A 190 16.48 -4.23 -3.83
CA GLN A 190 16.36 -5.58 -4.38
C GLN A 190 17.63 -6.02 -5.12
N GLN A 191 18.29 -5.10 -5.85
CA GLN A 191 19.55 -5.35 -6.55
C GLN A 191 20.54 -4.21 -6.25
N ASP A 192 21.77 -4.58 -5.95
CA ASP A 192 22.85 -3.62 -5.64
C ASP A 192 24.17 -4.00 -6.32
N PRO A 193 24.24 -3.93 -7.66
CA PRO A 193 25.45 -4.29 -8.40
C PRO A 193 26.60 -3.31 -8.19
N THR A 194 26.32 -2.07 -7.79
CA THR A 194 27.29 -0.99 -7.61
C THR A 194 27.74 -0.80 -6.17
N GLY A 195 26.98 -1.37 -5.20
CA GLY A 195 27.25 -1.24 -3.75
C GLY A 195 26.81 0.10 -3.15
N ASP A 196 26.04 0.92 -3.91
CA ASP A 196 25.57 2.23 -3.46
C ASP A 196 24.06 2.46 -3.65
N THR A 197 23.31 1.42 -4.00
CA THR A 197 21.87 1.53 -4.30
C THR A 197 21.08 2.05 -3.12
N LEU A 198 21.41 1.63 -1.87
CA LEU A 198 20.75 2.18 -0.67
C LEU A 198 21.00 3.67 -0.51
N GLN A 199 22.23 4.14 -0.76
CA GLN A 199 22.58 5.55 -0.62
C GLN A 199 21.86 6.41 -1.67
N ILE A 200 21.69 5.90 -2.89
CA ILE A 200 20.86 6.54 -3.94
C ILE A 200 19.39 6.58 -3.52
N ALA A 201 18.86 5.48 -2.97
CA ALA A 201 17.48 5.42 -2.48
C ALA A 201 17.23 6.41 -1.34
N LEU A 202 18.15 6.53 -0.38
CA LEU A 202 18.07 7.50 0.72
C LEU A 202 18.13 8.94 0.21
N ALA A 203 19.05 9.25 -0.72
CA ALA A 203 19.14 10.55 -1.33
C ALA A 203 17.86 10.92 -2.09
N TYR A 204 17.29 9.98 -2.85
CA TYR A 204 16.02 10.15 -3.55
C TYR A 204 14.86 10.41 -2.57
N ALA A 205 14.74 9.57 -1.53
CA ALA A 205 13.67 9.70 -0.52
C ALA A 205 13.76 11.03 0.25
N SER A 206 14.97 11.50 0.56
CA SER A 206 15.19 12.81 1.16
C SER A 206 14.83 13.95 0.19
N ALA A 207 15.23 13.83 -1.09
CA ALA A 207 14.93 14.85 -2.11
C ALA A 207 13.42 15.04 -2.35
N ILE A 208 12.59 14.01 -2.11
CA ILE A 208 11.13 14.15 -2.16
C ILE A 208 10.50 14.57 -0.81
N GLY A 209 11.32 14.79 0.24
CA GLY A 209 10.92 15.28 1.55
C GLY A 209 10.70 14.20 2.62
N GLY A 210 10.95 12.93 2.30
CA GLY A 210 10.78 11.81 3.25
C GLY A 210 11.67 11.91 4.48
N GLY A 211 12.91 12.37 4.33
CA GLY A 211 13.86 12.49 5.42
C GLY A 211 13.47 13.49 6.53
N ARG A 212 12.52 14.38 6.25
CA ARG A 212 11.94 15.30 7.27
C ARG A 212 11.01 14.57 8.24
N ALA A 213 10.40 13.46 7.81
CA ALA A 213 9.47 12.68 8.63
C ALA A 213 10.05 11.35 9.09
N GLY A 214 11.01 10.79 8.33
CA GLY A 214 11.68 9.55 8.55
C GLY A 214 11.60 8.64 7.33
N ILE A 215 12.73 8.00 7.00
CA ILE A 215 12.88 7.02 5.93
C ILE A 215 13.14 5.68 6.62
N ILE A 216 12.26 4.72 6.43
CA ILE A 216 12.29 3.43 7.10
C ILE A 216 12.76 2.37 6.10
N GLU A 217 13.80 1.66 6.45
CA GLU A 217 14.29 0.53 5.64
C GLU A 217 13.41 -0.71 5.84
N THR A 218 13.05 -1.34 4.72
CA THR A 218 12.22 -2.54 4.67
C THR A 218 12.64 -3.44 3.50
N THR A 219 11.78 -4.38 3.11
CA THR A 219 11.97 -5.24 1.94
C THR A 219 10.83 -5.04 0.93
N PHE A 220 11.07 -5.36 -0.35
CA PHE A 220 10.01 -5.35 -1.36
C PHE A 220 8.83 -6.23 -0.95
N LYS A 221 9.10 -7.41 -0.38
CA LYS A 221 8.07 -8.30 0.13
C LYS A 221 7.22 -7.65 1.21
N GLU A 222 7.87 -7.12 2.26
CA GLU A 222 7.16 -6.55 3.41
C GLU A 222 6.31 -5.35 2.99
N GLU A 223 6.90 -4.40 2.23
CA GLU A 223 6.16 -3.25 1.75
C GLU A 223 4.96 -3.67 0.90
N THR A 224 5.18 -4.51 -0.12
CA THR A 224 4.11 -4.88 -1.06
C THR A 224 2.98 -5.64 -0.38
N GLU A 225 3.29 -6.64 0.44
CA GLU A 225 2.27 -7.46 1.10
C GLU A 225 1.49 -6.65 2.15
N THR A 226 2.16 -5.79 2.93
CA THR A 226 1.49 -4.99 3.97
C THR A 226 0.70 -3.83 3.40
N ASP A 227 1.17 -3.20 2.32
CA ASP A 227 0.45 -2.12 1.64
C ASP A 227 -0.84 -2.66 0.99
N LEU A 228 -0.75 -3.72 0.19
CA LEU A 228 -1.90 -4.40 -0.41
C LEU A 228 -2.90 -4.89 0.65
N PHE A 229 -2.42 -5.45 1.76
CA PHE A 229 -3.29 -5.86 2.86
C PHE A 229 -3.97 -4.65 3.52
N GLY A 230 -3.21 -3.61 3.82
CA GLY A 230 -3.70 -2.40 4.46
C GLY A 230 -4.83 -1.75 3.67
N GLU A 231 -4.64 -1.58 2.35
CA GLU A 231 -5.65 -0.96 1.51
C GLU A 231 -6.89 -1.84 1.31
N GLN A 232 -6.75 -3.16 1.20
CA GLN A 232 -7.86 -4.08 0.99
C GLN A 232 -8.66 -4.34 2.28
N ALA A 233 -7.97 -4.68 3.36
CA ALA A 233 -8.62 -5.13 4.59
C ALA A 233 -9.02 -3.99 5.54
N VAL A 234 -8.35 -2.82 5.47
CA VAL A 234 -8.53 -1.75 6.46
C VAL A 234 -8.85 -0.41 5.79
N LEU A 235 -7.89 0.17 5.04
CA LEU A 235 -7.91 1.60 4.67
C LEU A 235 -8.97 1.95 3.62
N CYS A 236 -9.07 1.16 2.56
CA CYS A 236 -10.03 1.39 1.48
C CYS A 236 -11.20 0.38 1.56
N GLY A 237 -10.91 -0.91 1.49
CA GLY A 237 -11.94 -1.95 1.45
C GLY A 237 -12.71 -2.06 2.77
N GLY A 238 -12.01 -2.34 3.87
CA GLY A 238 -12.63 -2.58 5.17
C GLY A 238 -13.42 -1.38 5.70
N MET A 239 -12.79 -0.20 5.72
CA MET A 239 -13.42 1.03 6.24
C MET A 239 -14.65 1.43 5.42
N THR A 240 -14.56 1.44 4.09
CA THR A 240 -15.70 1.84 3.25
C THR A 240 -16.85 0.83 3.32
N ALA A 241 -16.56 -0.47 3.44
CA ALA A 241 -17.57 -1.50 3.64
C ALA A 241 -18.27 -1.35 5.00
N LEU A 242 -17.53 -1.05 6.08
CA LEU A 242 -18.07 -0.78 7.41
C LEU A 242 -19.02 0.43 7.40
N MET A 243 -18.55 1.55 6.82
CA MET A 243 -19.34 2.78 6.70
C MET A 243 -20.65 2.54 5.92
N LYS A 244 -20.54 1.82 4.81
CA LYS A 244 -21.70 1.49 3.97
C LYS A 244 -22.70 0.61 4.72
N ALA A 245 -22.24 -0.44 5.37
CA ALA A 245 -23.09 -1.34 6.14
C ALA A 245 -23.81 -0.60 7.31
N GLY A 246 -23.11 0.32 7.99
CA GLY A 246 -23.72 1.16 9.03
C GLY A 246 -24.81 2.07 8.47
N PHE A 247 -24.53 2.75 7.36
CA PHE A 247 -25.49 3.60 6.66
C PHE A 247 -26.74 2.81 6.24
N GLU A 248 -26.57 1.68 5.56
CA GLU A 248 -27.67 0.82 5.10
C GLU A 248 -28.52 0.33 6.29
N THR A 249 -27.89 -0.12 7.38
CA THR A 249 -28.58 -0.60 8.58
C THR A 249 -29.52 0.46 9.18
N LEU A 250 -29.05 1.71 9.26
CA LEU A 250 -29.88 2.80 9.79
C LEU A 250 -31.03 3.18 8.85
N VAL A 251 -30.76 3.25 7.54
CA VAL A 251 -31.79 3.57 6.55
C VAL A 251 -32.85 2.47 6.48
N GLU A 252 -32.47 1.19 6.50
CA GLU A 252 -33.39 0.06 6.52
C GLU A 252 -34.25 0.03 7.80
N ALA A 253 -33.73 0.54 8.92
CA ALA A 253 -34.47 0.70 10.16
C ALA A 253 -35.42 1.92 10.16
N GLY A 254 -35.46 2.70 9.06
CA GLY A 254 -36.36 3.84 8.88
C GLY A 254 -35.80 5.19 9.33
N TYR A 255 -34.52 5.28 9.66
CA TYR A 255 -33.90 6.58 9.97
C TYR A 255 -33.64 7.39 8.68
N ALA A 256 -33.61 8.71 8.81
CA ALA A 256 -33.33 9.60 7.70
C ALA A 256 -31.91 9.35 7.14
N PRO A 257 -31.74 9.21 5.81
CA PRO A 257 -30.44 8.96 5.22
C PRO A 257 -29.37 10.02 5.54
N GLU A 258 -29.80 11.27 5.76
CA GLU A 258 -28.94 12.37 6.17
C GLU A 258 -28.31 12.09 7.57
N MET A 259 -29.11 11.61 8.51
CA MET A 259 -28.62 11.26 9.84
C MET A 259 -27.68 10.06 9.76
N ALA A 260 -28.04 9.02 9.01
CA ALA A 260 -27.17 7.88 8.78
C ALA A 260 -25.83 8.28 8.15
N TYR A 261 -25.83 9.27 7.25
CA TYR A 261 -24.61 9.77 6.64
C TYR A 261 -23.70 10.52 7.63
N PHE A 262 -24.28 11.39 8.47
CA PHE A 262 -23.50 12.12 9.48
C PHE A 262 -22.85 11.15 10.48
N GLU A 263 -23.61 10.20 10.99
CA GLU A 263 -23.13 9.24 12.00
C GLU A 263 -22.12 8.22 11.45
N CYS A 264 -22.36 7.68 10.25
CA CYS A 264 -21.56 6.58 9.72
C CYS A 264 -20.43 7.01 8.77
N ILE A 265 -20.44 8.25 8.24
CA ILE A 265 -19.45 8.70 7.27
C ILE A 265 -18.76 10.00 7.70
N HIS A 266 -19.54 11.06 7.92
CA HIS A 266 -18.95 12.38 8.17
C HIS A 266 -18.10 12.40 9.46
N GLU A 267 -18.62 11.84 10.53
CA GLU A 267 -17.97 11.86 11.84
C GLU A 267 -16.76 10.93 11.93
N VAL A 268 -16.66 9.91 11.07
CA VAL A 268 -15.51 8.99 11.06
C VAL A 268 -14.19 9.74 10.90
N LYS A 269 -14.16 10.80 10.08
CA LYS A 269 -12.95 11.62 9.93
C LYS A 269 -12.50 12.23 11.26
N LEU A 270 -13.44 12.73 12.06
CA LEU A 270 -13.13 13.40 13.33
C LEU A 270 -12.58 12.39 14.35
N ILE A 271 -13.13 11.18 14.38
CA ILE A 271 -12.61 10.09 15.21
C ILE A 271 -11.23 9.64 14.74
N VAL A 272 -11.03 9.51 13.42
CA VAL A 272 -9.73 9.13 12.84
C VAL A 272 -8.67 10.20 13.12
N ASP A 273 -9.02 11.50 13.10
CA ASP A 273 -8.12 12.58 13.46
C ASP A 273 -7.62 12.46 14.91
N LEU A 274 -8.51 12.11 15.87
CA LEU A 274 -8.13 11.86 17.27
C LEU A 274 -7.16 10.66 17.39
N ILE A 275 -7.46 9.56 16.69
CA ILE A 275 -6.59 8.39 16.67
C ILE A 275 -5.23 8.72 16.06
N TYR A 276 -5.22 9.49 14.97
CA TYR A 276 -3.99 9.89 14.28
C TYR A 276 -3.08 10.77 15.14
N GLN A 277 -3.66 11.67 15.93
CA GLN A 277 -2.91 12.59 16.80
C GLN A 277 -2.30 11.87 18.00
N ASP A 278 -3.09 11.09 18.72
CA ASP A 278 -2.71 10.62 20.05
C ASP A 278 -3.03 9.13 20.32
N GLY A 279 -3.44 8.39 19.30
CA GLY A 279 -3.73 6.95 19.37
C GLY A 279 -5.13 6.63 19.90
N ILE A 280 -5.46 5.33 19.86
CA ILE A 280 -6.78 4.80 20.18
C ILE A 280 -7.18 5.07 21.64
N ALA A 281 -6.24 4.97 22.57
CA ALA A 281 -6.51 5.21 23.99
C ALA A 281 -6.95 6.66 24.28
N ASN A 282 -6.29 7.63 23.64
CA ASN A 282 -6.64 9.05 23.78
C ASN A 282 -7.92 9.41 23.04
N MET A 283 -8.19 8.78 21.91
CA MET A 283 -9.50 8.90 21.26
C MET A 283 -10.62 8.47 22.21
N ARG A 284 -10.50 7.31 22.85
CA ARG A 284 -11.47 6.81 23.85
C ARG A 284 -11.64 7.77 25.02
N TYR A 285 -10.55 8.31 25.54
CA TYR A 285 -10.59 9.33 26.60
C TYR A 285 -11.31 10.60 26.17
N SER A 286 -11.26 10.95 24.88
CA SER A 286 -11.84 12.20 24.34
C SER A 286 -13.33 12.12 24.04
N VAL A 287 -13.91 10.90 23.95
CA VAL A 287 -15.33 10.69 23.69
C VAL A 287 -16.12 10.51 25.00
N SER A 288 -17.46 10.44 24.92
CA SER A 288 -18.29 10.19 26.11
C SER A 288 -18.11 8.77 26.64
N ASN A 289 -18.33 8.60 27.97
CA ASN A 289 -18.33 7.26 28.59
C ASN A 289 -19.30 6.29 27.92
N THR A 290 -20.41 6.80 27.37
CA THR A 290 -21.40 6.00 26.63
C THR A 290 -20.82 5.48 25.33
N ALA A 291 -20.08 6.32 24.58
CA ALA A 291 -19.41 5.93 23.35
C ALA A 291 -18.28 4.96 23.61
N GLU A 292 -17.44 5.22 24.62
CA GLU A 292 -16.36 4.31 25.02
C GLU A 292 -16.88 2.94 25.44
N TYR A 293 -17.95 2.91 26.28
CA TYR A 293 -18.57 1.64 26.67
C TYR A 293 -19.13 0.89 25.45
N GLY A 294 -19.81 1.61 24.55
CA GLY A 294 -20.32 1.05 23.29
C GLY A 294 -19.22 0.44 22.42
N ASP A 295 -18.08 1.11 22.32
CA ASP A 295 -16.90 0.61 21.60
C ASP A 295 -16.45 -0.75 22.17
N PHE A 296 -16.25 -0.85 23.48
CA PHE A 296 -15.79 -2.10 24.10
C PHE A 296 -16.78 -3.27 23.98
N VAL A 297 -18.08 -3.02 24.04
CA VAL A 297 -19.08 -4.11 24.03
C VAL A 297 -19.59 -4.44 22.63
N SER A 298 -19.58 -3.49 21.70
CA SER A 298 -20.14 -3.67 20.35
C SER A 298 -19.07 -3.87 19.27
N GLY A 299 -17.91 -3.25 19.42
CA GLY A 299 -16.80 -3.41 18.49
C GLY A 299 -16.45 -4.87 18.19
N PRO A 300 -16.25 -5.74 19.22
CA PRO A 300 -15.95 -7.16 19.01
C PRO A 300 -17.09 -7.97 18.37
N ARG A 301 -18.31 -7.46 18.35
CA ARG A 301 -19.45 -8.10 17.66
C ARG A 301 -19.47 -7.79 16.16
N VAL A 302 -18.91 -6.64 15.78
CA VAL A 302 -18.79 -6.22 14.37
C VAL A 302 -17.51 -6.81 13.75
N ILE A 303 -16.39 -6.67 14.44
CA ILE A 303 -15.10 -7.22 14.03
C ILE A 303 -14.75 -8.39 14.96
N ASP A 304 -15.31 -9.54 14.65
CA ASP A 304 -15.19 -10.78 15.40
C ASP A 304 -14.03 -11.67 14.92
N ALA A 305 -13.96 -12.89 15.48
CA ALA A 305 -12.94 -13.87 15.09
C ALA A 305 -13.06 -14.31 13.62
N ASP A 306 -14.29 -14.38 13.09
CA ASP A 306 -14.54 -14.77 11.70
C ASP A 306 -14.12 -13.64 10.74
N THR A 307 -14.33 -12.38 11.13
CA THR A 307 -13.79 -11.23 10.40
C THR A 307 -12.26 -11.29 10.32
N LYS A 308 -11.61 -11.60 11.46
CA LYS A 308 -10.14 -11.77 11.49
C LYS A 308 -9.68 -12.97 10.65
N ALA A 309 -10.46 -14.05 10.58
CA ALA A 309 -10.16 -15.18 9.70
C ALA A 309 -10.22 -14.76 8.22
N ARG A 310 -11.26 -14.03 7.80
CA ARG A 310 -11.36 -13.47 6.44
C ARG A 310 -10.19 -12.52 6.10
N MET A 311 -9.72 -11.71 7.05
CA MET A 311 -8.51 -10.89 6.86
C MET A 311 -7.26 -11.74 6.60
N LYS A 312 -7.13 -12.91 7.26
CA LYS A 312 -6.03 -13.84 6.99
C LYS A 312 -6.12 -14.46 5.60
N ASP A 313 -7.33 -14.76 5.13
CA ASP A 313 -7.54 -15.28 3.78
C ASP A 313 -7.15 -14.24 2.73
N ILE A 314 -7.51 -12.96 2.94
CA ILE A 314 -7.06 -11.84 2.09
C ILE A 314 -5.53 -11.75 2.07
N LEU A 315 -4.88 -11.82 3.23
CA LEU A 315 -3.41 -11.81 3.29
C LEU A 315 -2.80 -13.01 2.57
N THR A 316 -3.41 -14.18 2.67
CA THR A 316 -2.97 -15.39 1.96
C THR A 316 -3.08 -15.22 0.44
N ASP A 317 -4.19 -14.66 -0.06
CA ASP A 317 -4.38 -14.37 -1.48
C ASP A 317 -3.29 -13.39 -2.00
N ILE A 318 -2.89 -12.42 -1.18
CA ILE A 318 -1.80 -11.51 -1.50
C ILE A 318 -0.46 -12.25 -1.55
N GLN A 319 -0.11 -12.98 -0.49
CA GLN A 319 1.17 -13.68 -0.35
C GLN A 319 1.39 -14.76 -1.41
N THR A 320 0.33 -15.40 -1.86
CA THR A 320 0.38 -16.44 -2.90
C THR A 320 0.33 -15.87 -4.32
N GLY A 321 0.15 -14.55 -4.48
CA GLY A 321 0.02 -13.89 -5.79
C GLY A 321 -1.37 -14.07 -6.44
N GLU A 322 -2.32 -14.72 -5.77
CA GLU A 322 -3.66 -14.94 -6.34
C GLU A 322 -4.40 -13.61 -6.56
N PHE A 323 -4.25 -12.65 -5.65
CA PHE A 323 -4.79 -11.29 -5.86
C PHE A 323 -4.14 -10.62 -7.07
N ALA A 324 -2.82 -10.62 -7.16
CA ALA A 324 -2.09 -10.00 -8.27
C ALA A 324 -2.49 -10.60 -9.63
N LYS A 325 -2.57 -11.93 -9.69
CA LYS A 325 -3.02 -12.64 -10.89
C LYS A 325 -4.44 -12.21 -11.31
N ARG A 326 -5.39 -12.19 -10.36
CA ARG A 326 -6.77 -11.76 -10.64
C ARG A 326 -6.84 -10.33 -11.14
N PHE A 327 -6.10 -9.42 -10.52
CA PHE A 327 -6.07 -8.01 -10.91
C PHE A 327 -5.51 -7.80 -12.32
N ILE A 328 -4.38 -8.44 -12.64
CA ILE A 328 -3.75 -8.36 -13.97
C ILE A 328 -4.68 -8.95 -15.03
N LEU A 329 -5.29 -10.12 -14.78
CA LEU A 329 -6.19 -10.77 -15.74
C LEU A 329 -7.48 -9.94 -15.96
N GLU A 330 -8.05 -9.35 -14.91
CA GLU A 330 -9.19 -8.45 -15.02
C GLU A 330 -8.86 -7.26 -15.94
N ASN A 331 -7.70 -6.64 -15.75
CA ASN A 331 -7.27 -5.52 -16.60
C ASN A 331 -6.98 -5.96 -18.03
N LYS A 332 -6.33 -7.11 -18.26
CA LYS A 332 -6.09 -7.66 -19.61
C LYS A 332 -7.39 -8.04 -20.32
N SER A 333 -8.47 -8.36 -19.59
CA SER A 333 -9.80 -8.58 -20.15
C SER A 333 -10.56 -7.29 -20.49
N GLY A 334 -9.96 -6.13 -20.26
CA GLY A 334 -10.56 -4.81 -20.48
C GLY A 334 -11.27 -4.22 -19.25
N GLY A 335 -11.07 -4.80 -18.06
CA GLY A 335 -11.60 -4.29 -16.79
C GLY A 335 -13.13 -4.37 -16.70
N ILE A 336 -13.73 -5.42 -17.23
CA ILE A 336 -15.20 -5.53 -17.37
C ILE A 336 -15.89 -5.53 -16.02
N ALA A 337 -15.47 -6.40 -15.11
CA ALA A 337 -16.04 -6.50 -13.77
C ALA A 337 -15.69 -5.25 -12.94
N PHE A 338 -14.46 -4.75 -13.06
CA PHE A 338 -14.02 -3.56 -12.33
C PHE A 338 -14.82 -2.31 -12.74
N LYS A 339 -15.10 -2.11 -14.04
CA LYS A 339 -15.95 -1.04 -14.53
C LYS A 339 -17.39 -1.16 -14.02
N ALA A 340 -17.94 -2.38 -13.95
CA ALA A 340 -19.24 -2.64 -13.38
C ALA A 340 -19.31 -2.30 -11.88
N MET A 341 -18.31 -2.75 -11.10
CA MET A 341 -18.20 -2.40 -9.68
C MET A 341 -18.14 -0.89 -9.45
N ARG A 342 -17.32 -0.16 -10.23
CA ARG A 342 -17.25 1.33 -10.17
C ARG A 342 -18.59 1.99 -10.40
N ARG A 343 -19.35 1.52 -11.41
CA ARG A 343 -20.68 2.07 -11.71
C ARG A 343 -21.64 1.82 -10.56
N HIS A 344 -21.75 0.59 -10.06
CA HIS A 344 -22.62 0.25 -8.93
C HIS A 344 -22.28 1.04 -7.67
N ALA A 345 -20.99 1.22 -7.38
CA ALA A 345 -20.56 2.02 -6.23
C ALA A 345 -20.97 3.49 -6.37
N ALA A 346 -20.85 4.07 -7.58
CA ALA A 346 -21.23 5.46 -7.84
C ALA A 346 -22.74 5.72 -7.80
N GLU A 347 -23.55 4.70 -8.09
CA GLU A 347 -25.03 4.75 -8.07
C GLU A 347 -25.63 4.54 -6.67
N HIS A 348 -24.81 4.26 -5.66
CA HIS A 348 -25.30 3.99 -4.31
C HIS A 348 -25.89 5.25 -3.66
N GLN A 349 -26.99 5.10 -2.91
CA GLN A 349 -27.70 6.22 -2.23
C GLN A 349 -26.76 7.06 -1.34
N ILE A 350 -25.75 6.46 -0.74
CA ILE A 350 -24.77 7.14 0.11
C ILE A 350 -24.01 8.26 -0.63
N GLU A 351 -23.78 8.08 -1.95
CA GLU A 351 -23.09 9.09 -2.77
C GLU A 351 -24.00 10.30 -3.07
N GLU A 352 -25.27 10.06 -3.36
CA GLU A 352 -26.26 11.12 -3.58
C GLU A 352 -26.46 11.96 -2.31
N VAL A 353 -26.72 11.29 -1.17
CA VAL A 353 -26.89 11.95 0.13
C VAL A 353 -25.62 12.71 0.51
N GLY A 354 -24.47 12.07 0.34
CA GLY A 354 -23.17 12.67 0.63
C GLY A 354 -22.88 13.92 -0.22
N ALA A 355 -23.18 13.88 -1.52
CA ALA A 355 -22.97 15.04 -2.40
C ALA A 355 -23.83 16.25 -1.94
N ARG A 356 -25.09 16.01 -1.59
CA ARG A 356 -26.00 17.05 -1.08
C ARG A 356 -25.48 17.63 0.24
N LEU A 357 -25.08 16.80 1.20
CA LEU A 357 -24.62 17.27 2.52
C LEU A 357 -23.25 17.97 2.46
N ARG A 358 -22.31 17.47 1.66
CA ARG A 358 -21.04 18.16 1.40
C ARG A 358 -21.25 19.52 0.76
N GLY A 359 -22.33 19.69 -0.06
CA GLY A 359 -22.72 20.97 -0.61
C GLY A 359 -23.13 22.03 0.41
N LEU A 360 -23.54 21.60 1.62
CA LEU A 360 -23.91 22.50 2.74
C LEU A 360 -22.68 23.02 3.53
N MET A 361 -21.50 22.48 3.25
CA MET A 361 -20.25 22.79 3.96
C MET A 361 -19.24 23.49 3.03
N PRO A 362 -19.31 24.83 2.87
CA PRO A 362 -18.47 25.57 1.89
C PRO A 362 -16.97 25.33 2.07
N TRP A 363 -16.51 25.22 3.31
CA TRP A 363 -15.10 24.99 3.64
C TRP A 363 -14.52 23.68 3.09
N LEU A 364 -15.36 22.67 2.78
CA LEU A 364 -14.90 21.44 2.13
C LEU A 364 -14.51 21.67 0.68
N LYS A 365 -15.06 22.71 0.04
CA LYS A 365 -14.70 23.11 -1.33
C LYS A 365 -13.42 23.94 -1.38
N GLU A 366 -13.14 24.70 -0.33
CA GLU A 366 -11.95 25.56 -0.23
C GLU A 366 -10.67 24.74 -0.08
N ARG A 367 -10.77 23.50 0.38
CA ARG A 367 -9.67 22.58 0.66
C ARG A 367 -9.84 21.25 -0.07
N GLN A 368 -9.98 21.30 -1.41
CA GLN A 368 -10.02 20.08 -2.21
C GLN A 368 -8.65 19.41 -2.16
N LEU A 369 -8.59 18.22 -1.55
CA LEU A 369 -7.40 17.37 -1.53
C LEU A 369 -7.05 16.80 -2.90
N VAL A 370 -8.03 16.65 -3.78
CA VAL A 370 -7.84 16.15 -5.14
C VAL A 370 -8.27 17.23 -6.13
N ASP A 371 -7.31 17.80 -6.84
CA ASP A 371 -7.55 18.72 -7.94
C ASP A 371 -7.31 17.98 -9.28
N ARG A 372 -8.38 17.57 -9.93
CA ARG A 372 -8.30 16.84 -11.21
C ARG A 372 -7.64 17.64 -12.34
N ALA A 373 -7.49 18.94 -12.18
CA ALA A 373 -6.77 19.78 -13.13
C ALA A 373 -5.25 19.71 -12.94
N LYS A 374 -4.81 19.40 -11.70
CA LYS A 374 -3.38 19.30 -11.34
C LYS A 374 -2.87 17.87 -11.22
N ASN A 375 -3.77 16.93 -10.92
CA ASN A 375 -3.43 15.51 -10.67
C ASN A 375 -3.88 14.60 -11.79
#